data_201f9f621e4da1d4f25f7096d72f0b5b
#
_entry.id   201f9f621e4da1d4f25f7096d72f0b5b
#
_cell.length_a   1.000
_cell.length_b   1.000
_cell.length_c   1.000
_cell.angle_alpha   90.00
_cell.angle_beta   90.00
_cell.angle_gamma   90.00
#
_symmetry.space_group_name_H-M   'P 1'
#
loop_
_entity.id
_entity.type
_entity.pdbx_description
1 polymer ?
#
loop_
_entity_poly.entity_id
_entity_poly.type
_entity_poly.pdbx_seq_one_letter_code
_entity_poly.pdbx_strand_id
1 'polypeptide(L)'
;MQSPFIVELNQQNFMQVLESSRQTPLLIHFWAPMSQESNEIIPHLQLLAQNYNGAFTLALLNCEQEQSIAAQFGVQTLPTIALFSDGQPVDGLGGPQPINVIEEMLNKHLPSQDALTLNQALELVTNGEYAQALPLLKALPDHLLLKGDVKLALATCYIETQDFVLAAEQLEHIPLEYQHNDYKSLIAKLELHQQAANSPEIQSIETAFALDANNAKLALELALSYHSVNRDEEALELIWRFIAKELNILDGEMKKTFMDILSALGQGNPIAGKFRRQLYSILY
;
A
#
# COMPACT_ATOMS: atom_id res chain seq x y z
N MET A 1 24.08 -9.25 -0.28
CA MET A 1 23.27 -10.23 0.45
C MET A 1 22.53 -11.04 -0.58
N GLN A 2 22.62 -12.37 -0.56
CA GLN A 2 21.77 -13.20 -1.44
C GLN A 2 20.32 -13.06 -0.99
N SER A 3 19.41 -12.90 -1.95
CA SER A 3 17.98 -12.86 -1.66
C SER A 3 17.55 -14.21 -1.04
N PRO A 4 16.69 -14.23 -0.01
CA PRO A 4 16.23 -15.48 0.60
C PRO A 4 15.46 -16.38 -0.37
N PHE A 5 15.05 -15.85 -1.53
CA PHE A 5 14.28 -16.56 -2.55
C PHE A 5 15.12 -17.10 -3.71
N ILE A 6 16.46 -17.02 -3.61
CA ILE A 6 17.37 -17.47 -4.66
C ILE A 6 18.38 -18.46 -4.07
N VAL A 7 18.51 -19.62 -4.70
CA VAL A 7 19.42 -20.70 -4.27
C VAL A 7 20.24 -21.23 -5.45
N GLU A 8 21.52 -21.48 -5.22
CA GLU A 8 22.35 -22.27 -6.15
C GLU A 8 22.13 -23.75 -5.90
N LEU A 9 21.73 -24.47 -6.94
CA LEU A 9 21.39 -25.87 -6.87
C LEU A 9 22.60 -26.75 -7.20
N ASN A 10 22.88 -27.70 -6.32
CA ASN A 10 23.98 -28.68 -6.46
C ASN A 10 23.58 -30.04 -5.89
N GLN A 11 24.45 -31.04 -6.06
CA GLN A 11 24.18 -32.43 -5.59
C GLN A 11 23.90 -32.51 -4.07
N GLN A 12 24.43 -31.60 -3.27
CA GLN A 12 24.28 -31.68 -1.82
C GLN A 12 22.91 -31.17 -1.34
N ASN A 13 22.35 -30.14 -2.01
CA ASN A 13 21.10 -29.53 -1.62
C ASN A 13 19.89 -29.88 -2.52
N PHE A 14 20.11 -30.51 -3.64
CA PHE A 14 19.10 -30.80 -4.67
C PHE A 14 17.83 -31.44 -4.11
N MET A 15 17.95 -32.55 -3.35
CA MET A 15 16.78 -33.23 -2.80
C MET A 15 16.01 -32.36 -1.82
N GLN A 16 16.71 -31.63 -0.95
CA GLN A 16 16.08 -30.72 0.02
C GLN A 16 15.35 -29.57 -0.68
N VAL A 17 15.98 -28.95 -1.67
CA VAL A 17 15.38 -27.84 -2.42
C VAL A 17 14.19 -28.32 -3.25
N LEU A 18 14.26 -29.51 -3.85
CA LEU A 18 13.14 -30.08 -4.58
C LEU A 18 11.96 -30.42 -3.63
N GLU A 19 12.24 -30.97 -2.45
CA GLU A 19 11.20 -31.22 -1.44
C GLU A 19 10.53 -29.95 -0.92
N SER A 20 11.26 -28.85 -0.85
CA SER A 20 10.68 -27.55 -0.44
C SER A 20 9.61 -27.06 -1.42
N SER A 21 9.59 -27.56 -2.67
CA SER A 21 8.55 -27.25 -3.65
C SER A 21 7.14 -27.73 -3.26
N ARG A 22 7.04 -28.53 -2.20
CA ARG A 22 5.74 -28.91 -1.60
C ARG A 22 5.08 -27.75 -0.82
N GLN A 23 5.87 -26.80 -0.36
CA GLN A 23 5.38 -25.63 0.37
C GLN A 23 5.38 -24.38 -0.50
N THR A 24 6.45 -24.19 -1.27
CA THR A 24 6.66 -23.01 -2.12
C THR A 24 7.12 -23.50 -3.50
N PRO A 25 6.43 -23.18 -4.59
CA PRO A 25 6.85 -23.54 -5.94
C PRO A 25 8.30 -23.21 -6.22
N LEU A 26 8.98 -24.04 -6.98
CA LEU A 26 10.40 -23.95 -7.28
C LEU A 26 10.59 -23.74 -8.79
N LEU A 27 11.17 -22.63 -9.19
CA LEU A 27 11.57 -22.35 -10.57
C LEU A 27 13.06 -22.71 -10.72
N ILE A 28 13.38 -23.76 -11.48
CA ILE A 28 14.75 -24.15 -11.76
C ILE A 28 15.16 -23.56 -13.12
N HIS A 29 16.23 -22.77 -13.11
CA HIS A 29 16.89 -22.30 -14.32
C HIS A 29 18.16 -23.12 -14.56
N PHE A 30 18.13 -23.94 -15.62
CA PHE A 30 19.26 -24.69 -16.11
C PHE A 30 20.09 -23.82 -17.04
N TRP A 31 21.34 -23.55 -16.65
CA TRP A 31 22.23 -22.63 -17.33
C TRP A 31 23.66 -23.17 -17.45
N ALA A 32 24.48 -22.56 -18.30
CA ALA A 32 25.91 -22.84 -18.37
C ALA A 32 26.70 -21.56 -18.69
N PRO A 33 27.94 -21.40 -18.17
CA PRO A 33 28.80 -20.26 -18.47
C PRO A 33 29.04 -20.04 -19.96
N MET A 34 29.08 -21.11 -20.76
CA MET A 34 29.29 -21.08 -22.20
C MET A 34 28.05 -20.64 -23.00
N SER A 35 26.86 -20.68 -22.41
CA SER A 35 25.60 -20.25 -23.07
C SER A 35 25.29 -18.80 -22.71
N GLN A 36 25.51 -17.88 -23.64
CA GLN A 36 25.29 -16.46 -23.44
C GLN A 36 23.82 -16.18 -23.10
N GLU A 37 22.87 -16.77 -23.82
CA GLU A 37 21.43 -16.57 -23.60
C GLU A 37 21.00 -17.04 -22.21
N SER A 38 21.61 -18.12 -21.68
CA SER A 38 21.29 -18.61 -20.34
C SER A 38 21.83 -17.71 -19.23
N ASN A 39 22.93 -16.98 -19.49
CA ASN A 39 23.49 -16.01 -18.53
C ASN A 39 22.71 -14.68 -18.53
N GLU A 40 22.34 -14.19 -19.72
CA GLU A 40 21.66 -12.89 -19.88
C GLU A 40 20.30 -12.85 -19.17
N ILE A 41 19.61 -13.98 -19.05
CA ILE A 41 18.29 -14.02 -18.39
C ILE A 41 18.37 -14.09 -16.87
N ILE A 42 19.51 -14.49 -16.26
CA ILE A 42 19.65 -14.65 -14.80
C ILE A 42 19.26 -13.37 -14.03
N PRO A 43 19.77 -12.17 -14.36
CA PRO A 43 19.37 -10.94 -13.65
C PRO A 43 17.87 -10.67 -13.69
N HIS A 44 17.21 -10.99 -14.81
CA HIS A 44 15.76 -10.80 -14.97
C HIS A 44 14.97 -11.81 -14.11
N LEU A 45 15.39 -13.07 -14.05
CA LEU A 45 14.80 -14.09 -13.17
C LEU A 45 15.00 -13.75 -11.69
N GLN A 46 16.15 -13.21 -11.32
CA GLN A 46 16.43 -12.75 -9.96
C GLN A 46 15.52 -11.59 -9.55
N LEU A 47 15.32 -10.62 -10.44
CA LEU A 47 14.40 -9.52 -10.23
C LEU A 47 12.94 -10.05 -10.10
N LEU A 48 12.56 -10.99 -10.95
CA LEU A 48 11.25 -11.62 -10.93
C LEU A 48 11.01 -12.32 -9.59
N ALA A 49 11.97 -13.11 -9.09
CA ALA A 49 11.86 -13.78 -7.79
C ALA A 49 11.74 -12.79 -6.62
N GLN A 50 12.40 -11.63 -6.69
CA GLN A 50 12.23 -10.57 -5.71
C GLN A 50 10.84 -9.94 -5.75
N ASN A 51 10.32 -9.66 -6.95
CA ASN A 51 9.00 -9.08 -7.15
C ASN A 51 7.88 -10.00 -6.66
N TYR A 52 8.06 -11.32 -6.81
CA TYR A 52 7.11 -12.32 -6.30
C TYR A 52 7.22 -12.57 -4.79
N ASN A 53 8.20 -11.97 -4.13
CA ASN A 53 8.35 -11.89 -2.67
C ASN A 53 8.10 -13.21 -1.93
N GLY A 54 8.67 -14.31 -2.44
CA GLY A 54 8.56 -15.65 -1.83
C GLY A 54 7.39 -16.49 -2.32
N ALA A 55 6.60 -16.05 -3.31
CA ALA A 55 5.59 -16.90 -3.94
C ALA A 55 6.21 -18.06 -4.73
N PHE A 56 7.48 -17.98 -5.10
CA PHE A 56 8.30 -19.09 -5.57
C PHE A 56 9.77 -18.89 -5.17
N THR A 57 10.54 -19.99 -5.19
CA THR A 57 12.00 -19.97 -5.04
C THR A 57 12.64 -20.13 -6.41
N LEU A 58 13.64 -19.28 -6.73
CA LEU A 58 14.46 -19.42 -7.93
C LEU A 58 15.68 -20.28 -7.60
N ALA A 59 15.86 -21.39 -8.29
CA ALA A 59 17.05 -22.24 -8.21
C ALA A 59 17.87 -22.12 -9.49
N LEU A 60 19.16 -21.84 -9.36
CA LEU A 60 20.11 -21.73 -10.46
C LEU A 60 20.96 -23.02 -10.51
N LEU A 61 20.86 -23.80 -11.57
CA LEU A 61 21.62 -25.04 -11.75
C LEU A 61 22.62 -24.86 -12.90
N ASN A 62 23.91 -24.93 -12.55
CA ASN A 62 24.98 -24.91 -13.54
C ASN A 62 25.15 -26.31 -14.15
N CYS A 63 24.72 -26.50 -15.41
CA CYS A 63 24.75 -27.78 -16.11
C CYS A 63 26.16 -28.30 -16.41
N GLU A 64 27.18 -27.46 -16.44
CA GLU A 64 28.56 -27.90 -16.60
C GLU A 64 29.12 -28.53 -15.31
N GLN A 65 28.72 -28.01 -14.16
CA GLN A 65 29.15 -28.52 -12.85
C GLN A 65 28.28 -29.69 -12.39
N GLU A 66 26.98 -29.61 -12.62
CA GLU A 66 25.97 -30.56 -12.11
C GLU A 66 25.36 -31.44 -13.24
N GLN A 67 26.24 -32.03 -14.09
CA GLN A 67 25.83 -32.78 -15.27
C GLN A 67 24.88 -33.93 -14.94
N SER A 68 25.09 -34.62 -13.81
CA SER A 68 24.24 -35.73 -13.38
C SER A 68 22.81 -35.31 -13.10
N ILE A 69 22.62 -34.12 -12.50
CA ILE A 69 21.29 -33.57 -12.22
C ILE A 69 20.65 -33.13 -13.54
N ALA A 70 21.37 -32.38 -14.37
CA ALA A 70 20.86 -31.93 -15.67
C ALA A 70 20.40 -33.11 -16.55
N ALA A 71 21.14 -34.21 -16.54
CA ALA A 71 20.78 -35.42 -17.26
C ALA A 71 19.51 -36.10 -16.71
N GLN A 72 19.30 -36.12 -15.39
CA GLN A 72 18.08 -36.66 -14.77
C GLN A 72 16.82 -35.90 -15.20
N PHE A 73 16.93 -34.57 -15.43
CA PHE A 73 15.85 -33.73 -15.94
C PHE A 73 15.71 -33.78 -17.48
N GLY A 74 16.60 -34.48 -18.17
CA GLY A 74 16.56 -34.57 -19.62
C GLY A 74 16.76 -33.25 -20.35
N VAL A 75 17.57 -32.36 -19.78
CA VAL A 75 17.88 -31.02 -20.36
C VAL A 75 18.65 -31.21 -21.66
N GLN A 76 18.07 -30.81 -22.78
CA GLN A 76 18.66 -30.93 -24.12
C GLN A 76 19.12 -29.59 -24.70
N THR A 77 18.55 -28.50 -24.24
CA THR A 77 18.83 -27.14 -24.71
C THR A 77 19.06 -26.20 -23.55
N LEU A 78 19.86 -25.14 -23.75
CA LEU A 78 20.06 -24.07 -22.78
C LEU A 78 19.68 -22.72 -23.38
N PRO A 79 19.05 -21.84 -22.59
CA PRO A 79 18.51 -22.11 -21.26
C PRO A 79 17.33 -23.09 -21.27
N THR A 80 17.14 -23.79 -20.17
CA THR A 80 15.87 -24.49 -19.87
C THR A 80 15.37 -23.98 -18.53
N ILE A 81 14.08 -23.68 -18.44
CA ILE A 81 13.42 -23.24 -17.22
C ILE A 81 12.30 -24.23 -16.92
N ALA A 82 12.23 -24.72 -15.68
CA ALA A 82 11.19 -25.66 -15.27
C ALA A 82 10.60 -25.25 -13.91
N LEU A 83 9.28 -25.24 -13.83
CA LEU A 83 8.53 -24.97 -12.62
C LEU A 83 8.11 -26.27 -11.96
N PHE A 84 8.38 -26.38 -10.67
CA PHE A 84 8.05 -27.54 -9.84
C PHE A 84 7.07 -27.13 -8.74
N SER A 85 6.10 -27.99 -8.50
CA SER A 85 5.18 -27.93 -7.37
C SER A 85 4.99 -29.35 -6.82
N ASP A 86 4.91 -29.50 -5.51
CA ASP A 86 4.78 -30.82 -4.86
C ASP A 86 5.85 -31.86 -5.27
N GLY A 87 7.06 -31.39 -5.56
CA GLY A 87 8.18 -32.25 -6.01
C GLY A 87 8.06 -32.70 -7.45
N GLN A 88 7.08 -32.23 -8.22
CA GLN A 88 6.85 -32.63 -9.61
C GLN A 88 6.96 -31.44 -10.57
N PRO A 89 7.48 -31.62 -11.79
CA PRO A 89 7.45 -30.60 -12.80
C PRO A 89 6.01 -30.34 -13.24
N VAL A 90 5.57 -29.08 -13.21
CA VAL A 90 4.22 -28.66 -13.60
C VAL A 90 4.19 -27.90 -14.92
N ASP A 91 5.27 -27.19 -15.26
CA ASP A 91 5.42 -26.48 -16.54
C ASP A 91 6.91 -26.26 -16.85
N GLY A 92 7.26 -25.93 -18.11
CA GLY A 92 8.65 -25.69 -18.48
C GLY A 92 8.80 -25.10 -19.88
N LEU A 93 9.93 -24.41 -20.06
CA LEU A 93 10.30 -23.74 -21.30
C LEU A 93 11.73 -24.13 -21.71
N GLY A 94 11.92 -24.63 -22.92
CA GLY A 94 13.22 -24.95 -23.48
C GLY A 94 13.69 -23.91 -24.49
N GLY A 95 15.00 -23.65 -24.48
CA GLY A 95 15.63 -22.64 -25.34
C GLY A 95 15.37 -21.19 -24.88
N PRO A 96 16.01 -20.22 -25.56
CA PRO A 96 15.84 -18.80 -25.23
C PRO A 96 14.40 -18.35 -25.35
N GLN A 97 13.87 -17.75 -24.28
CA GLN A 97 12.52 -17.20 -24.21
C GLN A 97 12.57 -15.76 -23.71
N PRO A 98 11.73 -14.86 -24.24
CA PRO A 98 11.58 -13.53 -23.68
C PRO A 98 10.91 -13.62 -22.31
N ILE A 99 11.26 -12.66 -21.42
CA ILE A 99 10.83 -12.68 -20.01
C ILE A 99 9.31 -12.75 -19.83
N ASN A 100 8.53 -12.07 -20.70
CA ASN A 100 7.08 -12.08 -20.65
C ASN A 100 6.47 -13.49 -20.83
N VAL A 101 7.12 -14.37 -21.60
CA VAL A 101 6.66 -15.77 -21.75
C VAL A 101 6.87 -16.55 -20.47
N ILE A 102 7.95 -16.25 -19.72
CA ILE A 102 8.21 -16.87 -18.42
C ILE A 102 7.19 -16.34 -17.39
N GLU A 103 6.90 -15.04 -17.41
CA GLU A 103 5.85 -14.45 -16.58
C GLU A 103 4.47 -15.05 -16.87
N GLU A 104 4.12 -15.25 -18.13
CA GLU A 104 2.88 -15.93 -18.53
C GLU A 104 2.82 -17.36 -18.01
N MET A 105 3.94 -18.11 -18.06
CA MET A 105 4.03 -19.45 -17.48
C MET A 105 3.81 -19.40 -15.96
N LEU A 106 4.48 -18.49 -15.25
CA LEU A 106 4.33 -18.35 -13.80
C LEU A 106 2.90 -17.96 -13.42
N ASN A 107 2.28 -17.02 -14.13
CA ASN A 107 0.92 -16.57 -13.88
C ASN A 107 -0.17 -17.65 -14.04
N LYS A 108 0.14 -18.76 -14.70
CA LYS A 108 -0.78 -19.92 -14.77
C LYS A 108 -0.79 -20.75 -13.48
N HIS A 109 0.30 -20.71 -12.72
CA HIS A 109 0.54 -21.61 -11.58
C HIS A 109 0.68 -20.85 -10.25
N LEU A 110 0.99 -19.57 -10.29
CA LEU A 110 1.20 -18.72 -9.13
C LEU A 110 0.11 -17.64 -9.03
N PRO A 111 -0.15 -17.12 -7.82
CA PRO A 111 -0.98 -15.94 -7.68
C PRO A 111 -0.43 -14.77 -8.50
N SER A 112 -1.31 -13.98 -9.10
CA SER A 112 -0.90 -12.77 -9.82
C SER A 112 -0.20 -11.78 -8.88
N GLN A 113 0.61 -10.88 -9.43
CA GLN A 113 1.27 -9.80 -8.67
C GLN A 113 0.24 -8.98 -7.86
N ASP A 114 -0.90 -8.68 -8.47
CA ASP A 114 -1.98 -7.96 -7.81
C ASP A 114 -2.57 -8.74 -6.63
N ALA A 115 -2.72 -10.07 -6.76
CA ALA A 115 -3.18 -10.91 -5.67
C ALA A 115 -2.17 -10.98 -4.52
N LEU A 116 -0.87 -11.01 -4.82
CA LEU A 116 0.20 -10.98 -3.81
C LEU A 116 0.21 -9.62 -3.08
N THR A 117 0.12 -8.52 -3.82
CA THR A 117 0.03 -7.15 -3.26
C THR A 117 -1.20 -7.00 -2.38
N LEU A 118 -2.36 -7.52 -2.81
CA LEU A 118 -3.59 -7.52 -2.01
C LEU A 118 -3.42 -8.30 -0.71
N ASN A 119 -2.88 -9.53 -0.78
CA ASN A 119 -2.67 -10.34 0.42
C ASN A 119 -1.72 -9.66 1.41
N GLN A 120 -0.62 -9.09 0.93
CA GLN A 120 0.32 -8.31 1.75
C GLN A 120 -0.37 -7.10 2.41
N ALA A 121 -1.17 -6.37 1.64
CA ALA A 121 -1.90 -5.22 2.17
C ALA A 121 -2.91 -5.62 3.24
N LEU A 122 -3.66 -6.71 3.05
CA LEU A 122 -4.62 -7.23 4.03
C LEU A 122 -3.93 -7.74 5.30
N GLU A 123 -2.75 -8.34 5.17
CA GLU A 123 -1.93 -8.73 6.32
C GLU A 123 -1.49 -7.51 7.14
N LEU A 124 -1.01 -6.46 6.48
CA LEU A 124 -0.66 -5.19 7.13
C LEU A 124 -1.87 -4.56 7.86
N VAL A 125 -3.06 -4.59 7.23
CA VAL A 125 -4.30 -4.14 7.88
C VAL A 125 -4.59 -4.94 9.15
N THR A 126 -4.46 -6.27 9.09
CA THR A 126 -4.68 -7.15 10.23
C THR A 126 -3.70 -6.90 11.37
N ASN A 127 -2.45 -6.55 11.02
CA ASN A 127 -1.39 -6.21 11.98
C ASN A 127 -1.49 -4.77 12.52
N GLY A 128 -2.45 -3.96 12.04
CA GLY A 128 -2.60 -2.56 12.44
C GLY A 128 -1.63 -1.59 11.76
N GLU A 129 -0.92 -2.03 10.73
CA GLU A 129 0.07 -1.23 9.99
C GLU A 129 -0.58 -0.42 8.86
N TYR A 130 -1.62 0.33 9.19
CA TYR A 130 -2.51 1.00 8.22
C TYR A 130 -1.81 1.96 7.28
N ALA A 131 -0.81 2.70 7.78
CA ALA A 131 -0.04 3.65 6.98
C ALA A 131 0.81 2.96 5.88
N GLN A 132 1.22 1.70 6.10
CA GLN A 132 1.93 0.90 5.12
C GLN A 132 0.97 0.17 4.17
N ALA A 133 -0.19 -0.27 4.67
CA ALA A 133 -1.22 -0.94 3.89
C ALA A 133 -1.86 -0.02 2.84
N LEU A 134 -2.13 1.23 3.20
CA LEU A 134 -2.88 2.17 2.37
C LEU A 134 -2.28 2.41 0.98
N PRO A 135 -0.97 2.67 0.80
CA PRO A 135 -0.38 2.82 -0.53
C PRO A 135 -0.46 1.55 -1.38
N LEU A 136 -0.35 0.36 -0.78
CA LEU A 136 -0.48 -0.92 -1.48
C LEU A 136 -1.92 -1.13 -1.96
N LEU A 137 -2.92 -0.89 -1.11
CA LEU A 137 -4.33 -0.97 -1.49
C LEU A 137 -4.68 0.01 -2.61
N LYS A 138 -4.18 1.25 -2.54
CA LYS A 138 -4.43 2.28 -3.57
C LYS A 138 -3.76 1.99 -4.91
N ALA A 139 -2.70 1.17 -4.92
CA ALA A 139 -1.99 0.77 -6.14
C ALA A 139 -2.67 -0.40 -6.87
N LEU A 140 -3.69 -1.04 -6.28
CA LEU A 140 -4.41 -2.15 -6.88
C LEU A 140 -5.21 -1.69 -8.11
N PRO A 141 -5.37 -2.55 -9.12
CA PRO A 141 -6.19 -2.25 -10.28
C PRO A 141 -7.68 -2.13 -9.93
N ASP A 142 -8.42 -1.35 -10.73
CA ASP A 142 -9.82 -0.99 -10.49
C ASP A 142 -10.73 -2.18 -10.19
N HIS A 143 -10.54 -3.32 -10.89
CA HIS A 143 -11.35 -4.52 -10.67
C HIS A 143 -11.20 -5.13 -9.28
N LEU A 144 -10.06 -4.91 -8.59
CA LEU A 144 -9.85 -5.29 -7.20
C LEU A 144 -10.36 -4.21 -6.24
N LEU A 145 -10.18 -2.94 -6.56
CA LEU A 145 -10.68 -1.81 -5.75
C LEU A 145 -12.21 -1.82 -5.61
N LEU A 146 -12.92 -2.41 -6.56
CA LEU A 146 -14.38 -2.55 -6.51
C LEU A 146 -14.87 -3.68 -5.60
N LYS A 147 -13.99 -4.58 -5.14
CA LYS A 147 -14.36 -5.66 -4.22
C LYS A 147 -14.70 -5.13 -2.84
N GLY A 148 -15.72 -5.71 -2.21
CA GLY A 148 -16.19 -5.26 -0.90
C GLY A 148 -15.18 -5.45 0.22
N ASP A 149 -14.38 -6.52 0.21
CA ASP A 149 -13.28 -6.77 1.16
C ASP A 149 -12.18 -5.71 1.05
N VAL A 150 -11.80 -5.32 -0.17
CA VAL A 150 -10.81 -4.27 -0.42
C VAL A 150 -11.33 -2.89 0.02
N LYS A 151 -12.60 -2.58 -0.26
CA LYS A 151 -13.24 -1.35 0.21
C LYS A 151 -13.30 -1.27 1.73
N LEU A 152 -13.61 -2.39 2.42
CA LEU A 152 -13.58 -2.45 3.89
C LEU A 152 -12.16 -2.24 4.43
N ALA A 153 -11.15 -2.84 3.81
CA ALA A 153 -9.76 -2.64 4.19
C ALA A 153 -9.31 -1.17 3.99
N LEU A 154 -9.68 -0.55 2.87
CA LEU A 154 -9.44 0.88 2.62
C LEU A 154 -10.14 1.76 3.66
N ALA A 155 -11.44 1.50 3.92
CA ALA A 155 -12.19 2.24 4.92
C ALA A 155 -11.59 2.11 6.32
N THR A 156 -11.11 0.92 6.68
CA THR A 156 -10.39 0.68 7.93
C THR A 156 -9.13 1.54 8.00
N CYS A 157 -8.29 1.50 6.97
CA CYS A 157 -7.07 2.30 6.90
C CYS A 157 -7.39 3.79 7.02
N TYR A 158 -8.39 4.30 6.30
CA TYR A 158 -8.78 5.70 6.34
C TYR A 158 -9.30 6.14 7.72
N ILE A 159 -10.11 5.32 8.40
CA ILE A 159 -10.56 5.62 9.76
C ILE A 159 -9.38 5.69 10.73
N GLU A 160 -8.48 4.73 10.68
CA GLU A 160 -7.34 4.67 11.60
C GLU A 160 -6.26 5.73 11.28
N THR A 161 -6.22 6.25 10.06
CA THR A 161 -5.41 7.42 9.67
C THR A 161 -6.18 8.75 9.74
N GLN A 162 -7.39 8.73 10.29
CA GLN A 162 -8.25 9.90 10.53
C GLN A 162 -8.76 10.61 9.27
N ASP A 163 -8.78 9.93 8.13
CA ASP A 163 -9.36 10.43 6.89
C ASP A 163 -10.83 9.96 6.77
N PHE A 164 -11.69 10.52 7.59
CA PHE A 164 -13.09 10.09 7.72
C PHE A 164 -13.94 10.35 6.47
N VAL A 165 -13.55 11.31 5.64
CA VAL A 165 -14.25 11.61 4.37
C VAL A 165 -14.05 10.47 3.39
N LEU A 166 -12.79 10.07 3.14
CA LEU A 166 -12.49 8.96 2.24
C LEU A 166 -13.00 7.62 2.80
N ALA A 167 -13.01 7.46 4.13
CA ALA A 167 -13.60 6.28 4.76
C ALA A 167 -15.11 6.17 4.45
N ALA A 168 -15.85 7.28 4.57
CA ALA A 168 -17.28 7.31 4.27
C ALA A 168 -17.56 6.97 2.80
N GLU A 169 -16.78 7.52 1.85
CA GLU A 169 -16.89 7.21 0.43
C GLU A 169 -16.70 5.70 0.14
N GLN A 170 -15.75 5.05 0.82
CA GLN A 170 -15.55 3.61 0.64
C GLN A 170 -16.72 2.79 1.17
N LEU A 171 -17.34 3.21 2.27
CA LEU A 171 -18.43 2.49 2.93
C LEU A 171 -19.81 2.72 2.30
N GLU A 172 -20.00 3.82 1.56
CA GLU A 172 -21.29 4.17 0.93
C GLU A 172 -21.77 3.10 -0.05
N HIS A 173 -20.87 2.43 -0.73
CA HIS A 173 -21.15 1.48 -1.81
C HIS A 173 -20.66 0.06 -1.50
N ILE A 174 -20.74 -0.38 -0.22
CA ILE A 174 -20.40 -1.75 0.17
C ILE A 174 -21.57 -2.68 -0.16
N PRO A 175 -21.35 -3.79 -0.92
CA PRO A 175 -22.39 -4.80 -1.18
C PRO A 175 -22.92 -5.43 0.11
N LEU A 176 -24.21 -5.78 0.12
CA LEU A 176 -24.89 -6.34 1.31
C LEU A 176 -24.20 -7.57 1.90
N GLU A 177 -23.58 -8.38 1.05
CA GLU A 177 -22.83 -9.57 1.46
C GLU A 177 -21.59 -9.28 2.30
N TYR A 178 -21.09 -8.03 2.29
CA TYR A 178 -19.96 -7.57 3.10
C TYR A 178 -20.38 -6.73 4.32
N GLN A 179 -21.67 -6.48 4.52
CA GLN A 179 -22.19 -5.66 5.62
C GLN A 179 -22.34 -6.45 6.93
N HIS A 180 -21.28 -7.15 7.33
CA HIS A 180 -21.18 -7.90 8.57
C HIS A 180 -20.67 -7.04 9.74
N ASN A 181 -20.07 -7.68 10.74
CA ASN A 181 -19.65 -7.01 11.98
C ASN A 181 -18.63 -5.92 11.75
N ASP A 182 -17.66 -6.15 10.85
CA ASP A 182 -16.60 -5.17 10.56
C ASP A 182 -17.16 -3.90 9.94
N TYR A 183 -18.02 -4.04 8.92
CA TYR A 183 -18.74 -2.91 8.33
C TYR A 183 -19.52 -2.13 9.38
N LYS A 184 -20.29 -2.81 10.24
CA LYS A 184 -21.08 -2.15 11.30
C LYS A 184 -20.18 -1.41 12.30
N SER A 185 -19.03 -1.99 12.63
CA SER A 185 -18.04 -1.36 13.50
C SER A 185 -17.48 -0.08 12.88
N LEU A 186 -17.16 -0.12 11.58
CA LEU A 186 -16.64 1.05 10.85
C LEU A 186 -17.69 2.15 10.74
N ILE A 187 -18.95 1.81 10.43
CA ILE A 187 -20.07 2.77 10.43
C ILE A 187 -20.24 3.40 11.81
N ALA A 188 -20.22 2.61 12.89
CA ALA A 188 -20.35 3.14 14.25
C ALA A 188 -19.18 4.11 14.61
N LYS A 189 -17.96 3.82 14.17
CA LYS A 189 -16.81 4.74 14.34
C LYS A 189 -17.03 6.05 13.58
N LEU A 190 -17.52 6.00 12.34
CA LEU A 190 -17.84 7.19 11.55
C LEU A 190 -18.97 8.01 12.20
N GLU A 191 -20.05 7.37 12.63
CA GLU A 191 -21.16 8.04 13.32
C GLU A 191 -20.70 8.72 14.60
N LEU A 192 -19.85 8.06 15.38
CA LEU A 192 -19.27 8.63 16.60
C LEU A 192 -18.41 9.86 16.29
N HIS A 193 -17.59 9.77 15.24
CA HIS A 193 -16.80 10.93 14.78
C HIS A 193 -17.71 12.08 14.33
N GLN A 194 -18.76 11.81 13.54
CA GLN A 194 -19.71 12.83 13.08
C GLN A 194 -20.46 13.46 14.25
N GLN A 195 -20.84 12.69 15.28
CA GLN A 195 -21.46 13.22 16.49
C GLN A 195 -20.51 14.13 17.25
N ALA A 196 -19.24 13.76 17.39
CA ALA A 196 -18.23 14.61 18.00
C ALA A 196 -17.99 15.90 17.21
N ALA A 197 -17.93 15.76 15.86
CA ALA A 197 -17.75 16.91 14.96
C ALA A 197 -18.92 17.91 14.97
N ASN A 198 -20.11 17.47 15.39
CA ASN A 198 -21.32 18.29 15.50
C ASN A 198 -21.81 18.37 16.95
N SER A 199 -20.91 18.38 17.93
CA SER A 199 -21.28 18.44 19.35
C SER A 199 -22.06 19.71 19.69
N PRO A 200 -22.92 19.71 20.73
CA PRO A 200 -23.65 20.89 21.17
C PRO A 200 -22.73 22.07 21.52
N GLU A 201 -21.52 21.79 22.00
CA GLU A 201 -20.50 22.80 22.31
C GLU A 201 -20.06 23.52 21.04
N ILE A 202 -19.71 22.77 19.97
CA ILE A 202 -19.33 23.35 18.68
C ILE A 202 -20.49 24.16 18.09
N GLN A 203 -21.71 23.60 18.08
CA GLN A 203 -22.91 24.33 17.60
C GLN A 203 -23.17 25.62 18.37
N SER A 204 -22.91 25.65 19.67
CA SER A 204 -23.03 26.85 20.49
C SER A 204 -22.02 27.92 20.06
N ILE A 205 -20.76 27.54 19.83
CA ILE A 205 -19.72 28.48 19.37
C ILE A 205 -20.00 28.93 17.93
N GLU A 206 -20.45 28.04 17.03
CA GLU A 206 -20.89 28.39 15.67
C GLU A 206 -22.00 29.43 15.68
N THR A 207 -23.00 29.24 16.55
CA THR A 207 -24.13 30.20 16.71
C THR A 207 -23.64 31.55 17.25
N ALA A 208 -22.77 31.55 18.26
CA ALA A 208 -22.19 32.75 18.82
C ALA A 208 -21.34 33.51 17.78
N PHE A 209 -20.53 32.77 17.00
CA PHE A 209 -19.72 33.35 15.92
C PHE A 209 -20.59 33.91 14.78
N ALA A 210 -21.71 33.25 14.44
CA ALA A 210 -22.63 33.72 13.41
C ALA A 210 -23.26 35.07 13.80
N LEU A 211 -23.46 35.33 15.10
CA LEU A 211 -23.97 36.62 15.61
C LEU A 211 -22.88 37.71 15.59
N ASP A 212 -21.63 37.38 15.74
CA ASP A 212 -20.49 38.29 15.73
C ASP A 212 -19.33 37.75 14.88
N ALA A 213 -19.53 37.71 13.57
CA ALA A 213 -18.61 37.10 12.61
C ALA A 213 -17.25 37.82 12.44
N ASN A 214 -17.07 38.97 13.10
CA ASN A 214 -15.80 39.70 13.13
C ASN A 214 -15.03 39.51 14.45
N ASN A 215 -15.56 38.75 15.37
CA ASN A 215 -14.92 38.46 16.65
C ASN A 215 -13.78 37.46 16.51
N ALA A 216 -12.55 37.95 16.50
CA ALA A 216 -11.36 37.15 16.32
C ALA A 216 -11.15 36.10 17.43
N LYS A 217 -11.59 36.39 18.68
CA LYS A 217 -11.48 35.41 19.78
C LYS A 217 -12.42 34.25 19.59
N LEU A 218 -13.69 34.51 19.23
CA LEU A 218 -14.66 33.45 18.91
C LEU A 218 -14.22 32.63 17.67
N ALA A 219 -13.66 33.32 16.67
CA ALA A 219 -13.11 32.62 15.50
C ALA A 219 -11.96 31.67 15.87
N LEU A 220 -11.06 32.10 16.76
CA LEU A 220 -9.96 31.25 17.23
C LEU A 220 -10.47 30.05 18.04
N GLU A 221 -11.41 30.29 18.96
CA GLU A 221 -12.04 29.24 19.76
C GLU A 221 -12.77 28.22 18.89
N LEU A 222 -13.54 28.68 17.91
CA LEU A 222 -14.23 27.81 16.94
C LEU A 222 -13.23 27.02 16.07
N ALA A 223 -12.16 27.63 15.60
CA ALA A 223 -11.15 26.97 14.81
C ALA A 223 -10.40 25.88 15.60
N LEU A 224 -10.09 26.13 16.88
CA LEU A 224 -9.52 25.11 17.76
C LEU A 224 -10.49 23.96 18.00
N SER A 225 -11.78 24.26 18.16
CA SER A 225 -12.83 23.24 18.29
C SER A 225 -12.98 22.41 17.02
N TYR A 226 -12.93 23.01 15.84
CA TYR A 226 -12.91 22.29 14.57
C TYR A 226 -11.67 21.39 14.43
N HIS A 227 -10.48 21.90 14.76
CA HIS A 227 -9.24 21.11 14.73
C HIS A 227 -9.31 19.90 15.65
N SER A 228 -9.89 20.04 16.85
CA SER A 228 -10.02 18.95 17.83
C SER A 228 -10.86 17.76 17.33
N VAL A 229 -11.70 17.98 16.31
CA VAL A 229 -12.58 16.97 15.69
C VAL A 229 -12.21 16.70 14.23
N ASN A 230 -10.98 17.02 13.82
CA ASN A 230 -10.43 16.81 12.48
C ASN A 230 -11.17 17.56 11.34
N ARG A 231 -11.89 18.66 11.66
CA ARG A 231 -12.44 19.62 10.68
C ARG A 231 -11.38 20.66 10.32
N ASP A 232 -10.18 20.22 9.92
CA ASP A 232 -8.99 21.06 9.79
C ASP A 232 -9.09 22.07 8.65
N GLU A 233 -9.73 21.72 7.54
CA GLU A 233 -9.93 22.66 6.43
C GLU A 233 -10.80 23.84 6.88
N GLU A 234 -11.88 23.58 7.61
CA GLU A 234 -12.77 24.62 8.14
C GLU A 234 -12.05 25.49 9.20
N ALA A 235 -11.24 24.85 10.05
CA ALA A 235 -10.40 25.56 11.02
C ALA A 235 -9.43 26.52 10.33
N LEU A 236 -8.72 26.03 9.31
CA LEU A 236 -7.75 26.83 8.55
C LEU A 236 -8.43 27.93 7.73
N GLU A 237 -9.57 27.65 7.09
CA GLU A 237 -10.34 28.66 6.36
C GLU A 237 -10.83 29.78 7.27
N LEU A 238 -11.31 29.40 8.47
CA LEU A 238 -11.78 30.39 9.45
C LEU A 238 -10.64 31.28 9.92
N ILE A 239 -9.51 30.73 10.33
CA ILE A 239 -8.34 31.52 10.76
C ILE A 239 -7.82 32.37 9.60
N TRP A 240 -7.78 31.84 8.37
CA TRP A 240 -7.30 32.55 7.19
C TRP A 240 -8.07 33.84 6.91
N ARG A 241 -9.38 33.87 7.10
CA ARG A 241 -10.23 35.05 6.92
C ARG A 241 -9.77 36.24 7.76
N PHE A 242 -9.10 36.01 8.89
CA PHE A 242 -8.61 37.04 9.81
C PHE A 242 -7.15 37.37 9.53
N ILE A 243 -6.26 36.38 9.48
CA ILE A 243 -4.81 36.62 9.30
C ILE A 243 -4.49 37.21 7.92
N ALA A 244 -5.30 36.96 6.90
CA ALA A 244 -5.14 37.55 5.57
C ALA A 244 -5.37 39.07 5.59
N LYS A 245 -6.14 39.59 6.56
CA LYS A 245 -6.40 41.03 6.74
C LYS A 245 -5.39 41.66 7.69
N GLU A 246 -5.10 41.01 8.79
CA GLU A 246 -4.23 41.47 9.84
C GLU A 246 -3.39 40.31 10.41
N LEU A 247 -2.14 40.25 9.99
CA LEU A 247 -1.28 39.13 10.30
C LEU A 247 -0.97 38.97 11.81
N ASN A 248 -1.02 40.09 12.56
CA ASN A 248 -0.70 40.09 13.98
C ASN A 248 -1.95 40.21 14.89
N ILE A 249 -3.11 39.87 14.36
CA ILE A 249 -4.36 39.85 15.12
C ILE A 249 -4.23 38.94 16.35
N LEU A 250 -4.80 39.34 17.48
CA LEU A 250 -4.67 38.71 18.80
C LEU A 250 -3.17 38.51 19.19
N ASP A 251 -2.36 39.54 18.98
CA ASP A 251 -0.94 39.55 19.30
C ASP A 251 -0.17 38.40 18.60
N GLY A 252 -0.68 37.95 17.45
CA GLY A 252 -0.08 36.85 16.64
C GLY A 252 -0.49 35.43 17.04
N GLU A 253 -1.35 35.30 18.06
CA GLU A 253 -1.82 33.98 18.53
C GLU A 253 -2.55 33.22 17.40
N MET A 254 -3.39 33.90 16.62
CA MET A 254 -4.13 33.29 15.52
C MET A 254 -3.21 32.76 14.41
N LYS A 255 -2.15 33.51 14.06
CA LYS A 255 -1.12 33.06 13.13
C LYS A 255 -0.37 31.86 13.68
N LYS A 256 -0.02 31.85 14.97
CA LYS A 256 0.65 30.74 15.62
C LYS A 256 -0.21 29.47 15.52
N THR A 257 -1.48 29.56 15.93
CA THR A 257 -2.44 28.42 15.84
C THR A 257 -2.57 27.91 14.41
N PHE A 258 -2.63 28.80 13.40
CA PHE A 258 -2.63 28.41 12.00
C PHE A 258 -1.41 27.58 11.61
N MET A 259 -0.22 28.01 12.04
CA MET A 259 1.03 27.28 11.77
C MET A 259 1.09 25.95 12.52
N ASP A 260 0.56 25.89 13.73
CA ASP A 260 0.52 24.68 14.55
C ASP A 260 -0.40 23.62 13.89
N ILE A 261 -1.58 24.01 13.39
CA ILE A 261 -2.49 23.12 12.63
C ILE A 261 -1.81 22.64 11.34
N LEU A 262 -1.17 23.53 10.56
CA LEU A 262 -0.43 23.15 9.37
C LEU A 262 0.70 22.16 9.67
N SER A 263 1.36 22.31 10.82
CA SER A 263 2.44 21.42 11.25
C SER A 263 1.88 20.04 11.63
N ALA A 264 0.77 20.00 12.36
CA ALA A 264 0.09 18.76 12.74
C ALA A 264 -0.37 17.93 11.53
N LEU A 265 -0.87 18.59 10.46
CA LEU A 265 -1.28 17.95 9.22
C LEU A 265 -0.10 17.33 8.41
N GLY A 266 1.13 17.76 8.67
CA GLY A 266 2.33 17.25 8.00
C GLY A 266 2.56 17.80 6.60
N GLN A 267 3.73 17.42 5.99
CA GLN A 267 4.15 17.99 4.70
C GLN A 267 3.41 17.43 3.48
N GLY A 268 2.91 16.21 3.56
CA GLY A 268 2.22 15.52 2.45
C GLY A 268 0.73 15.83 2.33
N ASN A 269 0.14 16.54 3.30
CA ASN A 269 -1.28 16.82 3.31
C ASN A 269 -1.65 17.92 2.28
N PRO A 270 -2.61 17.67 1.35
CA PRO A 270 -2.98 18.61 0.29
C PRO A 270 -3.61 19.91 0.84
N ILE A 271 -4.41 19.84 1.92
CA ILE A 271 -5.00 20.99 2.60
C ILE A 271 -3.89 21.87 3.17
N ALA A 272 -2.96 21.28 3.93
CA ALA A 272 -1.82 22.01 4.45
C ALA A 272 -0.96 22.64 3.34
N GLY A 273 -0.78 21.95 2.21
CA GLY A 273 -0.09 22.46 1.03
C GLY A 273 -0.78 23.69 0.41
N LYS A 274 -2.12 23.69 0.33
CA LYS A 274 -2.95 24.83 -0.12
C LYS A 274 -2.69 26.05 0.76
N PHE A 275 -2.85 25.91 2.07
CA PHE A 275 -2.76 27.02 3.01
C PHE A 275 -1.32 27.51 3.26
N ARG A 276 -0.30 26.63 3.17
CA ARG A 276 1.10 27.07 3.18
C ARG A 276 1.41 28.01 2.02
N ARG A 277 0.98 27.69 0.80
CA ARG A 277 1.17 28.57 -0.38
C ARG A 277 0.48 29.93 -0.17
N GLN A 278 -0.72 29.95 0.37
CA GLN A 278 -1.43 31.18 0.69
C GLN A 278 -0.68 32.01 1.74
N LEU A 279 -0.20 31.39 2.82
CA LEU A 279 0.56 32.09 3.86
C LEU A 279 1.86 32.69 3.31
N TYR A 280 2.59 31.95 2.47
CA TYR A 280 3.79 32.49 1.82
C TYR A 280 3.49 33.72 0.95
N SER A 281 2.36 33.75 0.25
CA SER A 281 2.01 34.88 -0.63
C SER A 281 1.71 36.19 0.09
N ILE A 282 1.46 36.18 1.42
CA ILE A 282 1.27 37.37 2.22
C ILE A 282 2.48 37.73 3.09
N LEU A 283 3.46 36.81 3.20
CA LEU A 283 4.69 37.04 3.94
C LEU A 283 5.82 37.62 3.08
N TYR A 284 5.74 37.35 1.77
CA TYR A 284 6.72 37.76 0.76
C TYR A 284 6.05 38.43 -0.44
#